data_4525ad3239b39db36225d50fdf68c4af
#
_entry.id   4525ad3239b39db36225d50fdf68c4af
#
_cell.length_a   1.000
_cell.length_b   1.000
_cell.length_c   1.000
_cell.angle_alpha   90.00
_cell.angle_beta   90.00
_cell.angle_gamma   90.00
#
_symmetry.space_group_name_H-M   'P 1'
#
loop_
_entity.id
_entity.type
_entity.pdbx_description
1 polymer ?
#
loop_
_entity_poly.entity_id
_entity_poly.type
_entity_poly.pdbx_seq_one_letter_code
_entity_poly.pdbx_strand_id
1 'polypeptide(L)'
;PRSSDPMTVEEFGDGSLMRQGFSLLWMGWQWDVPEGRMRMTMPIATDGDETITGLVRGNFVGPRAETALLADRGHQAYSVIDPESDEHVMTVRNLSTDPPEIIPRDRWRFNEPGVVALDGGFEPGRIYDVVYLSQNPRVVGTGLAGTRDIVSFFKYDTSETNPLPGINYALAWGVSQSGRFLRHFLYQGFNENEDGHQVFDGVFDQVGGAGRGSFNHRFGQASRDALQHFNFLYPVDMFPFTDVTTTDPVTGQSDGLLRQAEATGTTPKVFHVLTNSEYFNRAGSLTHTDVTGSRDIDPATTSRIYFLASAPHILGRFPPQPNSNETFLGQAPMNILAYTPVIRALFKALDAWIVEEHEPPPSLYPRIDAGTLVSPAATGWPDLPNVSLPKEPLTALRLDFGPNWHRGIVAHEPPRIGAPFIQLVPAVDTDGNDRAGIRMPELVVPLATQTGWNYRHESIGAADRLSSEIGSYFVFARTKAEREDSGDPRLSIEERYRNKHDYAGRITQAALDLVNKRYLLAADLPEIIDQAGIHYDWVIGKH
;
A
#
# COMPACT_ATOMS: atom_id res chain seq x y z
N PRO A 1 6.89 -12.71 -12.94
CA PRO A 1 6.39 -13.96 -12.37
C PRO A 1 5.65 -13.72 -11.06
N ARG A 2 4.70 -14.60 -10.72
CA ARG A 2 3.95 -14.56 -9.44
C ARG A 2 4.57 -15.48 -8.38
N SER A 3 5.60 -16.20 -8.75
CA SER A 3 6.34 -17.12 -7.90
C SER A 3 7.84 -16.97 -8.13
N SER A 4 8.66 -17.25 -7.12
CA SER A 4 10.12 -17.34 -7.24
C SER A 4 10.58 -18.61 -7.93
N ASP A 5 9.72 -19.63 -7.96
CA ASP A 5 9.91 -20.90 -8.68
C ASP A 5 8.62 -21.22 -9.44
N PRO A 6 8.37 -20.55 -10.59
CA PRO A 6 7.14 -20.68 -11.33
C PRO A 6 7.08 -22.05 -12.04
N MET A 7 6.04 -22.82 -11.74
CA MET A 7 5.79 -24.15 -12.31
C MET A 7 4.65 -24.14 -13.35
N THR A 8 3.86 -23.08 -13.41
CA THR A 8 2.73 -22.94 -14.33
C THR A 8 2.84 -21.69 -15.18
N VAL A 9 2.14 -21.64 -16.31
CA VAL A 9 2.11 -20.46 -17.19
C VAL A 9 1.58 -19.22 -16.44
N GLU A 10 0.62 -19.41 -15.55
CA GLU A 10 0.07 -18.32 -14.74
C GLU A 10 1.11 -17.75 -13.76
N GLU A 11 1.94 -18.62 -13.18
CA GLU A 11 3.02 -18.20 -12.26
C GLU A 11 4.18 -17.51 -13.00
N PHE A 12 4.48 -17.91 -14.25
CA PHE A 12 5.42 -17.20 -15.12
C PHE A 12 4.94 -15.78 -15.45
N GLY A 13 3.63 -15.55 -15.41
CA GLY A 13 3.03 -14.31 -15.86
C GLY A 13 3.23 -14.07 -17.35
N ASP A 14 3.24 -12.80 -17.77
CA ASP A 14 3.43 -12.43 -19.18
C ASP A 14 4.89 -12.51 -19.66
N GLY A 15 5.84 -12.74 -18.77
CA GLY A 15 7.27 -12.79 -19.09
C GLY A 15 7.87 -11.47 -19.60
N SER A 16 7.19 -10.36 -19.42
CA SER A 16 7.57 -9.05 -19.99
C SER A 16 8.99 -8.62 -19.60
N LEU A 17 9.36 -8.72 -18.33
CA LEU A 17 10.70 -8.31 -17.86
C LEU A 17 11.80 -9.20 -18.45
N MET A 18 11.60 -10.51 -18.46
CA MET A 18 12.58 -11.45 -19.03
C MET A 18 12.76 -11.25 -20.53
N ARG A 19 11.69 -10.96 -21.29
CA ARG A 19 11.81 -10.60 -22.71
C ARG A 19 12.55 -9.29 -22.97
N GLN A 20 12.60 -8.41 -21.98
CA GLN A 20 13.37 -7.16 -22.02
C GLN A 20 14.82 -7.33 -21.54
N GLY A 21 15.24 -8.55 -21.21
CA GLY A 21 16.63 -8.85 -20.82
C GLY A 21 16.95 -8.67 -19.34
N PHE A 22 15.94 -8.47 -18.48
CA PHE A 22 16.16 -8.39 -17.03
C PHE A 22 16.49 -9.76 -16.43
N SER A 23 17.52 -9.80 -15.57
CA SER A 23 17.70 -10.86 -14.58
C SER A 23 16.86 -10.53 -13.35
N LEU A 24 16.14 -11.50 -12.81
CA LEU A 24 15.22 -11.30 -11.69
C LEU A 24 15.79 -11.92 -10.42
N LEU A 25 15.91 -11.11 -9.37
CA LEU A 25 16.28 -11.56 -8.03
C LEU A 25 15.07 -11.39 -7.09
N TRP A 26 14.63 -12.48 -6.47
CA TRP A 26 13.61 -12.46 -5.43
C TRP A 26 14.27 -12.48 -4.07
N MET A 27 13.91 -11.51 -3.21
CA MET A 27 14.50 -11.35 -1.88
C MET A 27 13.45 -11.52 -0.78
N GLY A 28 13.63 -12.56 0.05
CA GLY A 28 12.83 -12.75 1.26
C GLY A 28 13.47 -11.98 2.42
N TRP A 29 13.16 -10.69 2.55
CA TRP A 29 13.78 -9.78 3.51
C TRP A 29 13.16 -9.79 4.91
N GLN A 30 12.08 -10.54 5.11
CA GLN A 30 11.26 -10.55 6.33
C GLN A 30 11.42 -11.90 7.07
N TRP A 31 11.41 -11.89 8.41
CA TRP A 31 11.60 -13.09 9.21
C TRP A 31 10.30 -13.80 9.61
N ASP A 32 9.22 -13.02 9.81
CA ASP A 32 7.98 -13.45 10.44
C ASP A 32 6.95 -14.08 9.48
N VAL A 33 7.27 -14.22 8.20
CA VAL A 33 6.42 -14.93 7.24
C VAL A 33 6.21 -16.41 7.60
N PRO A 34 5.06 -17.00 7.25
CA PRO A 34 4.75 -18.41 7.51
C PRO A 34 5.82 -19.35 6.96
N GLU A 35 5.94 -20.52 7.60
CA GLU A 35 6.81 -21.58 7.11
C GLU A 35 6.45 -22.02 5.71
N GLY A 36 7.46 -22.42 4.90
CA GLY A 36 7.28 -22.77 3.48
C GLY A 36 7.20 -21.56 2.54
N ARG A 37 7.35 -20.34 3.05
CA ARG A 37 7.47 -19.12 2.26
C ARG A 37 8.92 -18.62 2.25
N MET A 38 9.28 -17.81 1.25
CA MET A 38 10.59 -17.16 1.19
C MET A 38 10.72 -16.18 2.35
N ARG A 39 11.67 -16.45 3.26
CA ARG A 39 11.93 -15.62 4.44
C ARG A 39 13.42 -15.56 4.75
N MET A 40 13.83 -14.55 5.50
CA MET A 40 15.19 -14.42 6.01
C MET A 40 15.29 -15.03 7.41
N THR A 41 16.36 -15.80 7.66
CA THR A 41 16.73 -16.19 9.01
C THR A 41 17.49 -15.03 9.66
N MET A 42 16.92 -14.46 10.71
CA MET A 42 17.52 -13.31 11.41
C MET A 42 18.06 -13.75 12.78
N PRO A 43 19.23 -13.24 13.19
CA PRO A 43 19.76 -13.54 14.51
C PRO A 43 18.89 -12.93 15.62
N ILE A 44 18.98 -13.52 16.80
CA ILE A 44 18.40 -12.95 18.03
C ILE A 44 19.37 -11.90 18.57
N ALA A 45 18.84 -10.73 18.93
CA ALA A 45 19.62 -9.69 19.58
C ALA A 45 19.80 -10.02 21.07
N THR A 46 20.99 -9.74 21.60
CA THR A 46 21.32 -9.79 23.04
C THR A 46 21.98 -8.48 23.48
N ASP A 47 21.99 -8.21 24.78
CA ASP A 47 22.75 -7.11 25.38
C ASP A 47 23.94 -7.70 26.14
N GLY A 48 25.08 -7.80 25.44
CA GLY A 48 26.15 -8.72 25.88
C GLY A 48 25.65 -10.15 25.88
N ASP A 49 25.75 -10.82 27.05
CA ASP A 49 25.26 -12.19 27.25
C ASP A 49 23.81 -12.23 27.79
N GLU A 50 23.18 -11.07 28.00
CA GLU A 50 21.85 -10.98 28.57
C GLU A 50 20.74 -11.02 27.51
N THR A 51 19.65 -11.72 27.87
CA THR A 51 18.44 -11.77 27.06
C THR A 51 17.71 -10.44 27.10
N ILE A 52 17.41 -9.89 25.91
CA ILE A 52 16.60 -8.68 25.81
C ILE A 52 15.13 -9.05 25.96
N THR A 53 14.44 -8.35 26.88
CA THR A 53 12.98 -8.39 27.04
C THR A 53 12.35 -7.06 26.63
N GLY A 54 11.05 -7.06 26.32
CA GLY A 54 10.30 -5.86 25.99
C GLY A 54 8.83 -6.13 25.71
N LEU A 55 8.07 -5.04 25.64
CA LEU A 55 6.64 -5.09 25.33
C LEU A 55 6.43 -5.32 23.83
N VAL A 56 5.45 -6.17 23.54
CA VAL A 56 4.95 -6.44 22.18
C VAL A 56 3.44 -6.28 22.18
N ARG A 57 2.89 -5.79 21.09
CA ARG A 57 1.46 -5.64 20.95
C ARG A 57 0.93 -6.46 19.75
N GLY A 58 -0.11 -7.27 19.99
CA GLY A 58 -0.98 -7.82 18.96
C GLY A 58 -2.20 -6.91 18.79
N ASN A 59 -2.52 -6.53 17.56
CA ASN A 59 -3.71 -5.77 17.22
C ASN A 59 -4.49 -6.50 16.13
N PHE A 60 -5.78 -6.70 16.32
CA PHE A 60 -6.64 -7.41 15.37
C PHE A 60 -8.10 -6.99 15.48
N VAL A 61 -8.87 -7.22 14.43
CA VAL A 61 -10.33 -7.13 14.46
C VAL A 61 -10.89 -8.45 14.96
N GLY A 62 -11.84 -8.40 15.89
CA GLY A 62 -12.46 -9.58 16.46
C GLY A 62 -12.99 -10.54 15.38
N PRO A 63 -12.50 -11.79 15.34
CA PRO A 63 -13.07 -12.83 14.49
C PRO A 63 -14.36 -13.38 15.10
N ARG A 64 -15.17 -14.12 14.32
CA ARG A 64 -16.29 -14.90 14.86
C ARG A 64 -15.80 -16.22 15.47
N ALA A 65 -14.93 -16.12 16.47
CA ALA A 65 -14.29 -17.27 17.11
C ALA A 65 -13.92 -16.96 18.58
N GLU A 66 -13.63 -17.98 19.35
CA GLU A 66 -13.11 -17.84 20.71
C GLU A 66 -11.59 -17.58 20.76
N THR A 67 -10.89 -17.78 19.64
CA THR A 67 -9.45 -17.60 19.53
C THR A 67 -9.08 -16.61 18.43
N ALA A 68 -7.97 -15.89 18.61
CA ALA A 68 -7.39 -14.99 17.64
C ALA A 68 -5.85 -15.13 17.60
N LEU A 69 -5.26 -14.79 16.45
CA LEU A 69 -3.81 -14.76 16.28
C LEU A 69 -3.23 -13.45 16.81
N LEU A 70 -2.13 -13.51 17.53
CA LEU A 70 -1.38 -12.34 17.99
C LEU A 70 -0.61 -11.66 16.86
N ALA A 71 -0.17 -12.41 15.85
CA ALA A 71 0.44 -11.87 14.66
C ALA A 71 -0.60 -11.64 13.54
N ASP A 72 -0.28 -10.75 12.62
CA ASP A 72 -1.13 -10.46 11.48
C ASP A 72 -1.08 -11.59 10.43
N ARG A 73 -2.21 -11.91 9.80
CA ARG A 73 -2.33 -12.79 8.63
C ARG A 73 -1.62 -14.15 8.75
N GLY A 74 -1.51 -14.71 9.96
CA GLY A 74 -0.84 -16.00 10.19
C GLY A 74 0.68 -15.92 10.15
N HIS A 75 1.27 -14.73 10.27
CA HIS A 75 2.69 -14.54 10.46
C HIS A 75 3.14 -15.03 11.86
N GLN A 76 4.46 -15.08 12.10
CA GLN A 76 5.00 -15.51 13.37
C GLN A 76 4.90 -14.39 14.41
N ALA A 77 4.34 -14.70 15.58
CA ALA A 77 4.34 -13.83 16.74
C ALA A 77 5.63 -13.98 17.55
N TYR A 78 6.03 -12.93 18.27
CA TYR A 78 6.99 -13.07 19.36
C TYR A 78 6.38 -13.86 20.52
N SER A 79 7.19 -14.70 21.15
CA SER A 79 6.73 -15.55 22.25
C SER A 79 6.41 -14.75 23.50
N VAL A 80 5.34 -15.12 24.19
CA VAL A 80 4.95 -14.54 25.48
C VAL A 80 5.84 -15.09 26.58
N ILE A 81 6.33 -14.23 27.47
CA ILE A 81 6.98 -14.62 28.72
C ILE A 81 5.89 -14.71 29.79
N ASP A 82 5.95 -15.77 30.61
CA ASP A 82 5.03 -15.99 31.73
C ASP A 82 3.56 -15.73 31.33
N PRO A 83 2.92 -16.65 30.56
CA PRO A 83 1.57 -16.45 30.05
C PRO A 83 0.51 -16.19 31.12
N GLU A 84 0.77 -16.56 32.38
CA GLU A 84 -0.14 -16.36 33.51
C GLU A 84 0.01 -14.99 34.20
N SER A 85 0.99 -14.20 33.82
CA SER A 85 1.25 -12.91 34.45
C SER A 85 0.04 -11.95 34.33
N ASP A 86 -0.25 -11.26 35.43
CA ASP A 86 -1.26 -10.21 35.51
C ASP A 86 -0.83 -8.89 34.82
N GLU A 87 0.43 -8.78 34.42
CA GLU A 87 0.95 -7.58 33.72
C GLU A 87 0.53 -7.52 32.25
N HIS A 88 0.03 -8.62 31.69
CA HIS A 88 -0.50 -8.65 30.33
C HIS A 88 -1.88 -7.99 30.28
N VAL A 89 -2.10 -7.16 29.26
CA VAL A 89 -3.32 -6.37 29.12
C VAL A 89 -4.01 -6.67 27.80
N MET A 90 -5.30 -7.00 27.87
CA MET A 90 -6.17 -7.00 26.69
C MET A 90 -7.14 -5.84 26.78
N THR A 91 -7.29 -5.13 25.67
CA THR A 91 -8.29 -4.06 25.54
C THR A 91 -9.16 -4.24 24.31
N VAL A 92 -10.33 -3.61 24.31
CA VAL A 92 -11.26 -3.61 23.18
C VAL A 92 -11.82 -2.21 22.96
N ARG A 93 -12.08 -1.85 21.70
CA ARG A 93 -12.71 -0.58 21.29
C ARG A 93 -13.51 -0.76 19.99
N ASN A 94 -14.42 0.17 19.69
CA ASN A 94 -15.13 0.14 18.41
C ASN A 94 -14.36 0.85 17.30
N LEU A 95 -13.73 1.99 17.62
CA LEU A 95 -12.96 2.80 16.69
C LEU A 95 -11.51 2.95 17.16
N SER A 96 -10.60 3.17 16.23
CA SER A 96 -9.18 3.46 16.54
C SER A 96 -9.03 4.72 17.42
N THR A 97 -9.97 5.63 17.38
CA THR A 97 -9.99 6.89 18.15
C THR A 97 -10.69 6.76 19.50
N ASP A 98 -11.43 5.68 19.75
CA ASP A 98 -12.11 5.48 21.03
C ASP A 98 -11.14 5.15 22.15
N PRO A 99 -11.42 5.56 23.39
CA PRO A 99 -10.67 5.09 24.54
C PRO A 99 -10.83 3.57 24.68
N PRO A 100 -9.73 2.84 24.94
CA PRO A 100 -9.80 1.38 25.09
C PRO A 100 -10.47 0.99 26.40
N GLU A 101 -11.32 -0.03 26.35
CA GLU A 101 -11.91 -0.70 27.50
C GLU A 101 -11.03 -1.90 27.88
N ILE A 102 -10.64 -2.03 29.15
CA ILE A 102 -9.84 -3.15 29.63
C ILE A 102 -10.73 -4.38 29.80
N ILE A 103 -10.31 -5.49 29.23
CA ILE A 103 -10.93 -6.80 29.48
C ILE A 103 -10.23 -7.42 30.72
N PRO A 104 -11.01 -7.82 31.76
CA PRO A 104 -10.45 -8.44 32.96
C PRO A 104 -9.54 -9.64 32.63
N ARG A 105 -8.40 -9.73 33.35
CA ARG A 105 -7.35 -10.74 33.06
C ARG A 105 -7.86 -12.17 33.17
N ASP A 106 -8.80 -12.45 34.03
CA ASP A 106 -9.43 -13.77 34.25
C ASP A 106 -10.40 -14.18 33.14
N ARG A 107 -10.73 -13.29 32.20
CA ARG A 107 -11.62 -13.54 31.06
C ARG A 107 -10.91 -14.02 29.80
N TRP A 108 -9.57 -13.95 29.76
CA TRP A 108 -8.80 -14.31 28.57
C TRP A 108 -7.47 -14.96 28.93
N ARG A 109 -6.90 -15.75 28.01
CA ARG A 109 -5.66 -16.49 28.22
C ARG A 109 -4.87 -16.64 26.92
N PHE A 110 -3.58 -16.86 27.04
CA PHE A 110 -2.77 -17.38 25.94
C PHE A 110 -3.01 -18.89 25.85
N ASN A 111 -3.49 -19.37 24.70
CA ASN A 111 -3.93 -20.76 24.54
C ASN A 111 -2.79 -21.65 24.02
N GLU A 112 -2.08 -21.15 23.02
CA GLU A 112 -0.89 -21.76 22.42
C GLU A 112 0.04 -20.66 21.88
N PRO A 113 1.28 -20.98 21.43
CA PRO A 113 2.18 -19.95 20.90
C PRO A 113 1.55 -19.11 19.80
N GLY A 114 1.48 -17.79 20.03
CA GLY A 114 0.92 -16.85 19.08
C GLY A 114 -0.62 -16.79 19.02
N VAL A 115 -1.33 -17.48 19.93
CA VAL A 115 -2.81 -17.52 19.97
C VAL A 115 -3.32 -17.03 21.32
N VAL A 116 -4.34 -16.20 21.28
CA VAL A 116 -5.09 -15.72 22.45
C VAL A 116 -6.53 -16.20 22.39
N ALA A 117 -7.10 -16.57 23.54
CA ALA A 117 -8.50 -16.98 23.69
C ALA A 117 -9.23 -16.03 24.62
N LEU A 118 -10.50 -15.74 24.31
CA LEU A 118 -11.41 -14.90 25.09
C LEU A 118 -12.65 -15.69 25.45
N ASP A 119 -13.00 -15.71 26.73
CA ASP A 119 -14.22 -16.37 27.22
C ASP A 119 -15.48 -15.67 26.69
N GLY A 120 -16.31 -16.45 25.99
CA GLY A 120 -17.46 -15.95 25.28
C GLY A 120 -17.20 -15.48 23.86
N GLY A 121 -15.93 -15.54 23.42
CA GLY A 121 -15.52 -15.20 22.07
C GLY A 121 -15.30 -13.72 21.80
N PHE A 122 -14.73 -13.42 20.63
CA PHE A 122 -14.50 -12.07 20.14
C PHE A 122 -15.74 -11.55 19.40
N GLU A 123 -15.99 -10.25 19.52
CA GLU A 123 -17.08 -9.59 18.81
C GLU A 123 -16.59 -9.11 17.42
N PRO A 124 -17.25 -9.53 16.32
CA PRO A 124 -16.88 -9.10 14.97
C PRO A 124 -16.92 -7.59 14.80
N GLY A 125 -15.87 -7.06 14.16
CA GLY A 125 -15.78 -5.63 13.88
C GLY A 125 -15.24 -4.77 15.02
N ARG A 126 -15.13 -5.27 16.25
CA ARG A 126 -14.42 -4.57 17.34
C ARG A 126 -12.92 -4.78 17.23
N ILE A 127 -12.18 -3.81 17.70
CA ILE A 127 -10.71 -3.77 17.63
C ILE A 127 -10.15 -4.21 18.99
N TYR A 128 -9.30 -5.23 18.96
CA TYR A 128 -8.64 -5.77 20.16
C TYR A 128 -7.15 -5.47 20.11
N ASP A 129 -6.59 -5.05 21.25
CA ASP A 129 -5.16 -4.95 21.50
C ASP A 129 -4.79 -5.91 22.62
N VAL A 130 -3.69 -6.66 22.45
CA VAL A 130 -3.07 -7.48 23.49
C VAL A 130 -1.63 -7.03 23.67
N VAL A 131 -1.32 -6.40 24.80
CA VAL A 131 0.04 -5.99 25.16
C VAL A 131 0.62 -7.03 26.12
N TYR A 132 1.77 -7.56 25.76
CA TYR A 132 2.42 -8.63 26.53
C TYR A 132 3.94 -8.48 26.55
N LEU A 133 4.57 -9.05 27.58
CA LEU A 133 6.02 -9.10 27.69
C LEU A 133 6.57 -10.25 26.82
N SER A 134 7.61 -9.95 26.06
CA SER A 134 8.31 -10.90 25.19
C SER A 134 9.83 -10.83 25.38
N GLN A 135 10.55 -11.78 24.80
CA GLN A 135 12.00 -11.87 24.82
C GLN A 135 12.56 -12.28 23.46
N ASN A 136 13.88 -12.18 23.33
CA ASN A 136 14.61 -12.64 22.15
C ASN A 136 14.19 -11.90 20.86
N PRO A 137 14.26 -10.56 20.81
CA PRO A 137 13.92 -9.82 19.59
C PRO A 137 14.85 -10.21 18.44
N ARG A 138 14.27 -10.35 17.25
CA ARG A 138 15.07 -10.53 16.04
C ARG A 138 15.74 -9.22 15.64
N VAL A 139 16.96 -9.31 15.08
CA VAL A 139 17.64 -8.15 14.46
C VAL A 139 17.01 -7.90 13.10
N VAL A 140 15.82 -7.29 13.09
CA VAL A 140 14.99 -7.13 11.88
C VAL A 140 15.66 -6.26 10.81
N GLY A 141 16.53 -5.32 11.21
CA GLY A 141 17.33 -4.52 10.28
C GLY A 141 18.26 -5.30 9.37
N THR A 142 18.56 -6.58 9.68
CA THR A 142 19.32 -7.46 8.77
C THR A 142 18.61 -7.68 7.44
N GLY A 143 17.28 -7.48 7.36
CA GLY A 143 16.56 -7.48 6.09
C GLY A 143 17.03 -6.37 5.15
N LEU A 144 17.28 -5.17 5.68
CA LEU A 144 17.80 -4.03 4.93
C LEU A 144 19.26 -4.27 4.53
N ALA A 145 20.12 -4.67 5.49
CA ALA A 145 21.54 -4.94 5.24
C ALA A 145 21.72 -6.10 4.23
N GLY A 146 21.02 -7.21 4.40
CA GLY A 146 21.12 -8.35 3.50
C GLY A 146 20.65 -8.03 2.07
N THR A 147 19.65 -7.14 1.93
CA THR A 147 19.24 -6.64 0.60
C THR A 147 20.34 -5.78 -0.03
N ARG A 148 20.96 -4.88 0.73
CA ARG A 148 22.11 -4.09 0.31
C ARG A 148 23.25 -5.00 -0.17
N ASP A 149 23.62 -5.97 0.66
CA ASP A 149 24.81 -6.78 0.45
C ASP A 149 24.65 -7.74 -0.74
N ILE A 150 23.49 -8.39 -0.90
CA ILE A 150 23.28 -9.31 -2.03
C ILE A 150 23.25 -8.56 -3.36
N VAL A 151 22.67 -7.37 -3.42
CA VAL A 151 22.66 -6.55 -4.64
C VAL A 151 24.07 -6.03 -4.93
N SER A 152 24.81 -5.59 -3.92
CA SER A 152 26.21 -5.18 -4.05
C SER A 152 27.09 -6.32 -4.55
N PHE A 153 26.89 -7.54 -4.04
CA PHE A 153 27.57 -8.74 -4.51
C PHE A 153 27.36 -8.95 -6.02
N PHE A 154 26.12 -8.98 -6.50
CA PHE A 154 25.87 -9.15 -7.94
C PHE A 154 26.45 -8.04 -8.80
N LYS A 155 26.46 -6.82 -8.29
CA LYS A 155 26.85 -5.62 -9.05
C LYS A 155 28.37 -5.40 -9.08
N TYR A 156 29.07 -5.69 -7.99
CA TYR A 156 30.46 -5.28 -7.80
C TYR A 156 31.45 -6.43 -7.59
N ASP A 157 31.00 -7.63 -7.20
CA ASP A 157 31.91 -8.75 -7.01
C ASP A 157 32.33 -9.35 -8.34
N THR A 158 33.65 -9.46 -8.54
CA THR A 158 34.29 -9.99 -9.76
C THR A 158 34.78 -11.41 -9.60
N SER A 159 34.53 -12.07 -8.46
CA SER A 159 34.95 -13.45 -8.22
C SER A 159 34.13 -14.45 -9.04
N GLU A 160 34.67 -15.66 -9.19
CA GLU A 160 33.99 -16.77 -9.87
C GLU A 160 32.71 -17.24 -9.14
N THR A 161 32.50 -16.80 -7.89
CA THR A 161 31.31 -17.12 -7.12
C THR A 161 30.10 -16.25 -7.48
N ASN A 162 30.32 -15.11 -8.18
CA ASN A 162 29.23 -14.31 -8.71
C ASN A 162 28.63 -14.96 -9.98
N PRO A 163 27.39 -15.48 -9.93
CA PRO A 163 26.77 -16.15 -11.09
C PRO A 163 26.30 -15.19 -12.18
N LEU A 164 26.33 -13.88 -11.94
CA LEU A 164 25.87 -12.83 -12.85
C LEU A 164 26.92 -11.73 -13.04
N PRO A 165 28.14 -12.06 -13.49
CA PRO A 165 29.18 -11.05 -13.66
C PRO A 165 28.78 -10.04 -14.77
N GLY A 166 29.08 -8.76 -14.54
CA GLY A 166 28.84 -7.70 -15.52
C GLY A 166 27.47 -7.02 -15.41
N ILE A 167 26.74 -7.21 -14.32
CA ILE A 167 25.57 -6.39 -14.00
C ILE A 167 26.02 -4.95 -13.74
N ASN A 168 25.53 -4.01 -14.55
CA ASN A 168 25.87 -2.58 -14.42
C ASN A 168 24.82 -1.80 -13.63
N TYR A 169 23.56 -2.20 -13.72
CA TYR A 169 22.43 -1.50 -13.12
C TYR A 169 21.56 -2.45 -12.30
N ALA A 170 21.07 -1.96 -11.16
CA ALA A 170 20.16 -2.67 -10.30
C ALA A 170 18.89 -1.82 -10.05
N LEU A 171 17.72 -2.39 -10.35
CA LEU A 171 16.41 -1.78 -10.12
C LEU A 171 15.69 -2.56 -9.03
N ALA A 172 15.22 -1.86 -7.99
CA ALA A 172 14.36 -2.44 -6.99
C ALA A 172 12.89 -2.21 -7.35
N TRP A 173 12.07 -3.24 -7.23
CA TRP A 173 10.62 -3.13 -7.36
C TRP A 173 9.94 -3.71 -6.13
N GLY A 174 9.24 -2.87 -5.41
CA GLY A 174 8.47 -3.24 -4.23
C GLY A 174 7.00 -2.89 -4.39
N VAL A 175 6.12 -3.84 -4.05
CA VAL A 175 4.67 -3.64 -4.07
C VAL A 175 4.16 -3.57 -2.64
N SER A 176 3.32 -2.57 -2.32
CA SER A 176 2.67 -2.43 -1.02
C SER A 176 3.68 -2.40 0.14
N GLN A 177 3.67 -3.37 1.02
CA GLN A 177 4.64 -3.52 2.11
C GLN A 177 6.09 -3.49 1.61
N SER A 178 6.40 -4.13 0.49
CA SER A 178 7.75 -4.09 -0.09
C SER A 178 8.08 -2.72 -0.71
N GLY A 179 7.09 -1.94 -1.16
CA GLY A 179 7.27 -0.52 -1.52
C GLY A 179 7.68 0.29 -0.29
N ARG A 180 6.98 0.12 0.84
CA ARG A 180 7.36 0.76 2.12
C ARG A 180 8.73 0.29 2.63
N PHE A 181 9.09 -0.97 2.41
CA PHE A 181 10.43 -1.48 2.70
C PHE A 181 11.49 -0.71 1.90
N LEU A 182 11.28 -0.48 0.61
CA LEU A 182 12.20 0.31 -0.23
C LEU A 182 12.27 1.77 0.23
N ARG A 183 11.15 2.40 0.59
CA ARG A 183 11.15 3.74 1.21
C ARG A 183 11.95 3.76 2.51
N HIS A 184 11.80 2.73 3.36
CA HIS A 184 12.57 2.61 4.60
C HIS A 184 14.05 2.35 4.34
N PHE A 185 14.38 1.56 3.32
CA PHE A 185 15.75 1.28 2.86
C PHE A 185 16.48 2.57 2.46
N LEU A 186 15.83 3.41 1.64
CA LEU A 186 16.38 4.71 1.24
C LEU A 186 16.53 5.65 2.44
N TYR A 187 15.51 5.74 3.28
CA TYR A 187 15.51 6.60 4.46
C TYR A 187 16.64 6.27 5.45
N GLN A 188 16.94 4.99 5.64
CA GLN A 188 18.00 4.51 6.53
C GLN A 188 19.39 4.57 5.91
N GLY A 189 19.53 5.00 4.65
CA GLY A 189 20.82 5.15 3.96
C GLY A 189 21.41 3.84 3.41
N PHE A 190 20.64 2.78 3.31
CA PHE A 190 21.13 1.49 2.80
C PHE A 190 21.40 1.47 1.29
N ASN A 191 21.13 2.57 0.56
CA ASN A 191 21.51 2.65 -0.85
C ASN A 191 23.00 2.93 -1.07
N GLU A 192 23.75 3.10 0.00
CA GLU A 192 25.21 3.07 0.04
C GLU A 192 25.67 1.73 0.63
N ASN A 193 26.57 1.02 -0.05
CA ASN A 193 27.19 -0.19 0.49
C ASN A 193 28.40 0.14 1.39
N GLU A 194 29.05 -0.86 1.97
CA GLU A 194 30.17 -0.67 2.91
C GLU A 194 31.43 -0.08 2.25
N ASP A 195 31.53 -0.14 0.92
CA ASP A 195 32.62 0.44 0.12
C ASP A 195 32.29 1.83 -0.43
N GLY A 196 31.13 2.42 -0.06
CA GLY A 196 30.67 3.72 -0.54
C GLY A 196 30.04 3.69 -1.94
N HIS A 197 29.69 2.52 -2.47
CA HIS A 197 29.09 2.39 -3.78
C HIS A 197 27.56 2.37 -3.72
N GLN A 198 26.93 2.86 -4.78
CA GLN A 198 25.47 2.87 -4.93
C GLN A 198 24.90 1.47 -5.17
N VAL A 199 23.92 1.06 -4.35
CA VAL A 199 23.25 -0.25 -4.44
C VAL A 199 22.25 -0.27 -5.59
N PHE A 200 21.14 0.44 -5.48
CA PHE A 200 20.12 0.55 -6.52
C PHE A 200 20.29 1.83 -7.32
N ASP A 201 20.22 1.70 -8.65
CA ASP A 201 20.20 2.83 -9.59
C ASP A 201 18.77 3.35 -9.78
N GLY A 202 17.77 2.46 -9.62
CA GLY A 202 16.36 2.77 -9.67
C GLY A 202 15.53 2.07 -8.60
N VAL A 203 14.51 2.76 -8.13
CA VAL A 203 13.54 2.24 -7.18
C VAL A 203 12.12 2.48 -7.70
N PHE A 204 11.33 1.42 -7.81
CA PHE A 204 9.93 1.45 -8.20
C PHE A 204 9.07 1.08 -6.98
N ASP A 205 8.59 2.09 -6.28
CA ASP A 205 7.68 1.98 -5.14
C ASP A 205 6.24 1.95 -5.65
N GLN A 206 5.67 0.76 -5.75
CA GLN A 206 4.30 0.57 -6.20
C GLN A 206 3.36 0.42 -5.00
N VAL A 207 2.37 1.29 -4.91
CA VAL A 207 1.29 1.31 -3.92
C VAL A 207 1.78 1.22 -2.46
N GLY A 208 2.96 1.79 -2.17
CA GLY A 208 3.51 1.86 -0.82
C GLY A 208 2.78 2.89 0.07
N GLY A 209 2.18 3.91 -0.53
CA GLY A 209 1.66 5.08 0.20
C GLY A 209 2.78 5.99 0.69
N ALA A 210 2.52 6.83 1.69
CA ALA A 210 3.52 7.75 2.23
C ALA A 210 4.39 7.15 3.34
N GLY A 211 4.00 5.99 3.88
CA GLY A 211 4.63 5.39 5.04
C GLY A 211 5.91 4.60 4.77
N ARG A 212 6.45 4.07 5.85
CA ARG A 212 7.54 3.10 5.89
C ARG A 212 7.06 1.83 6.59
N GLY A 213 7.78 1.29 7.59
CA GLY A 213 7.31 0.11 8.31
C GLY A 213 8.11 -0.25 9.55
N SER A 214 7.65 -1.26 10.24
CA SER A 214 8.23 -1.84 11.45
C SER A 214 9.45 -2.73 11.11
N PHE A 215 10.44 -2.16 10.39
CA PHE A 215 11.51 -2.92 9.72
C PHE A 215 12.88 -2.77 10.38
N ASN A 216 13.05 -1.85 11.34
CA ASN A 216 14.35 -1.63 11.99
C ASN A 216 14.21 -1.11 13.43
N HIS A 217 13.61 -1.91 14.30
CA HIS A 217 13.56 -1.65 15.73
C HIS A 217 13.41 -2.95 16.54
N ARG A 218 13.66 -2.88 17.85
CA ARG A 218 13.49 -4.03 18.77
C ARG A 218 12.04 -4.50 18.75
N PHE A 219 11.83 -5.82 18.65
CA PHE A 219 10.52 -6.45 18.49
C PHE A 219 9.73 -5.93 17.26
N GLY A 220 10.46 -5.56 16.19
CA GLY A 220 9.85 -5.16 14.94
C GLY A 220 8.96 -6.25 14.35
N GLN A 221 7.73 -5.89 13.99
CA GLN A 221 6.72 -6.76 13.42
C GLN A 221 6.46 -6.32 11.98
N ALA A 222 7.27 -6.82 11.06
CA ALA A 222 7.28 -6.37 9.67
C ALA A 222 5.94 -6.59 8.95
N SER A 223 5.13 -7.58 9.37
CA SER A 223 3.79 -7.83 8.84
C SER A 223 2.75 -6.78 9.21
N ARG A 224 3.05 -5.90 10.19
CA ARG A 224 2.09 -4.88 10.65
C ARG A 224 2.05 -3.71 9.69
N ASP A 225 0.97 -3.65 8.95
CA ASP A 225 0.63 -2.55 8.06
C ASP A 225 -0.37 -1.61 8.75
N ALA A 226 -0.33 -0.32 8.45
CA ALA A 226 -1.42 0.56 8.85
C ALA A 226 -2.62 0.28 7.95
N LEU A 227 -3.64 -0.37 8.50
CA LEU A 227 -4.90 -0.66 7.82
C LEU A 227 -6.03 0.20 8.38
N GLN A 228 -7.06 0.43 7.60
CA GLN A 228 -8.11 1.40 7.92
C GLN A 228 -8.82 1.12 9.26
N HIS A 229 -8.96 -0.12 9.66
CA HIS A 229 -9.69 -0.50 10.85
C HIS A 229 -8.88 -1.31 11.87
N PHE A 230 -7.68 -1.79 11.50
CA PHE A 230 -6.79 -2.55 12.38
C PHE A 230 -5.32 -2.36 12.00
N ASN A 231 -4.38 -2.93 12.76
CA ASN A 231 -2.95 -2.70 12.59
C ASN A 231 -2.54 -1.23 12.70
N PHE A 232 -3.32 -0.42 13.40
CA PHE A 232 -2.98 0.98 13.67
C PHE A 232 -2.00 1.10 14.85
N LEU A 233 -1.40 2.27 15.01
CA LEU A 233 -0.40 2.59 16.06
C LEU A 233 0.88 1.75 15.98
N TYR A 234 1.23 1.23 14.81
CA TYR A 234 2.57 0.73 14.51
C TYR A 234 3.40 1.80 13.80
N PRO A 235 4.74 1.71 13.80
CA PRO A 235 5.60 2.75 13.22
C PRO A 235 5.63 2.66 11.68
N VAL A 236 4.49 2.85 11.05
CA VAL A 236 4.30 2.80 9.59
C VAL A 236 4.24 4.21 9.00
N ASP A 237 3.20 4.97 9.31
CA ASP A 237 2.97 6.29 8.75
C ASP A 237 3.61 7.36 9.63
N MET A 238 4.94 7.42 9.60
CA MET A 238 5.76 8.34 10.40
C MET A 238 6.53 9.32 9.52
N PHE A 239 6.63 10.58 9.98
CA PHE A 239 7.48 11.59 9.36
C PHE A 239 8.95 11.12 9.23
N PRO A 240 9.69 11.45 8.13
CA PRO A 240 9.28 12.22 6.96
C PRO A 240 8.49 11.37 5.94
N PHE A 241 7.69 12.05 5.11
CA PHE A 241 6.87 11.43 4.08
C PHE A 241 7.34 11.74 2.65
N THR A 242 7.85 12.96 2.44
CA THR A 242 8.33 13.46 1.14
C THR A 242 9.79 13.10 0.90
N ASP A 243 10.19 13.03 -0.37
CA ASP A 243 11.58 12.80 -0.77
C ASP A 243 12.50 13.91 -0.27
N VAL A 244 12.08 15.15 -0.52
CA VAL A 244 12.82 16.34 -0.12
C VAL A 244 12.62 16.65 1.37
N THR A 245 13.58 17.33 1.97
CA THR A 245 13.50 17.74 3.36
C THR A 245 12.36 18.74 3.58
N THR A 246 11.48 18.42 4.51
CA THR A 246 10.40 19.28 5.01
C THR A 246 10.46 19.37 6.53
N THR A 247 9.72 20.32 7.12
CA THR A 247 9.68 20.50 8.58
C THR A 247 8.27 20.22 9.09
N ASP A 248 8.16 19.37 10.09
CA ASP A 248 6.93 19.25 10.87
C ASP A 248 6.84 20.39 11.90
N PRO A 249 5.89 21.33 11.74
CA PRO A 249 5.80 22.50 12.64
C PRO A 249 5.37 22.16 14.08
N VAL A 250 4.81 20.95 14.30
CA VAL A 250 4.37 20.51 15.63
C VAL A 250 5.54 19.99 16.46
N THR A 251 6.43 19.20 15.84
CA THR A 251 7.59 18.60 16.52
C THR A 251 8.87 19.40 16.33
N GLY A 252 8.94 20.28 15.34
CA GLY A 252 10.14 20.98 14.90
C GLY A 252 11.14 20.09 14.15
N GLN A 253 10.81 18.83 13.90
CA GLN A 253 11.68 17.90 13.17
C GLN A 253 11.75 18.29 11.70
N SER A 254 12.97 18.37 11.14
CA SER A 254 13.23 18.57 9.72
C SER A 254 13.92 17.34 9.14
N ASP A 255 13.30 16.69 8.13
CA ASP A 255 13.84 15.48 7.51
C ASP A 255 13.22 15.23 6.13
N GLY A 256 13.82 14.31 5.35
CA GLY A 256 13.39 13.88 4.04
C GLY A 256 13.78 12.43 3.76
N LEU A 257 13.01 11.75 2.92
CA LEU A 257 13.20 10.34 2.61
C LEU A 257 14.57 10.06 1.97
N LEU A 258 15.02 10.97 1.06
CA LEU A 258 16.26 10.81 0.31
C LEU A 258 17.49 11.49 0.95
N ARG A 259 17.32 12.14 2.10
CA ARG A 259 18.38 12.94 2.75
C ARG A 259 19.70 12.17 2.96
N GLN A 260 19.62 10.91 3.36
CA GLN A 260 20.83 10.09 3.56
C GLN A 260 21.51 9.75 2.23
N ALA A 261 20.76 9.30 1.24
CA ALA A 261 21.28 8.99 -0.08
C ALA A 261 21.86 10.23 -0.80
N GLU A 262 21.24 11.41 -0.59
CA GLU A 262 21.78 12.68 -1.10
C GLU A 262 23.13 13.01 -0.45
N ALA A 263 23.24 12.82 0.87
CA ALA A 263 24.48 13.12 1.62
C ALA A 263 25.66 12.24 1.20
N THR A 264 25.40 11.01 0.74
CA THR A 264 26.43 10.05 0.30
C THR A 264 26.61 10.00 -1.23
N GLY A 265 25.79 10.74 -1.98
CA GLY A 265 25.86 10.75 -3.45
C GLY A 265 25.33 9.46 -4.09
N THR A 266 24.51 8.68 -3.36
CA THR A 266 23.95 7.40 -3.82
C THR A 266 22.43 7.47 -4.09
N THR A 267 21.93 8.65 -4.46
CA THR A 267 20.52 8.89 -4.73
C THR A 267 20.06 8.18 -6.00
N PRO A 268 19.12 7.23 -5.93
CA PRO A 268 18.61 6.53 -7.11
C PRO A 268 17.58 7.37 -7.87
N LYS A 269 17.19 6.92 -9.06
CA LYS A 269 15.95 7.34 -9.70
C LYS A 269 14.77 6.67 -9.01
N VAL A 270 13.74 7.43 -8.62
CA VAL A 270 12.62 6.87 -7.83
C VAL A 270 11.29 7.13 -8.52
N PHE A 271 10.47 6.08 -8.66
CA PHE A 271 9.07 6.20 -9.03
C PHE A 271 8.19 5.83 -7.83
N HIS A 272 7.37 6.77 -7.38
CA HIS A 272 6.26 6.54 -6.46
C HIS A 272 4.98 6.38 -7.27
N VAL A 273 4.43 5.18 -7.28
CA VAL A 273 3.20 4.88 -8.01
C VAL A 273 2.09 4.62 -7.01
N LEU A 274 1.11 5.51 -6.96
CA LEU A 274 -0.01 5.50 -6.03
C LEU A 274 -1.32 5.23 -6.76
N THR A 275 -2.28 4.60 -6.09
CA THR A 275 -3.66 4.48 -6.55
C THR A 275 -4.59 5.33 -5.66
N ASN A 276 -5.87 5.40 -6.02
CA ASN A 276 -6.86 6.07 -5.16
C ASN A 276 -6.94 5.42 -3.76
N SER A 277 -6.67 4.10 -3.66
CA SER A 277 -6.62 3.43 -2.36
C SER A 277 -5.59 4.03 -1.40
N GLU A 278 -4.40 4.42 -1.86
CA GLU A 278 -3.36 4.97 -0.99
C GLU A 278 -3.78 6.30 -0.37
N TYR A 279 -4.61 7.10 -1.08
CA TYR A 279 -5.12 8.35 -0.52
C TYR A 279 -6.16 8.14 0.59
N PHE A 280 -6.91 7.04 0.53
CA PHE A 280 -7.89 6.71 1.57
C PHE A 280 -7.34 5.80 2.66
N ASN A 281 -6.34 4.96 2.37
CA ASN A 281 -5.89 3.90 3.27
C ASN A 281 -4.42 3.96 3.69
N ARG A 282 -3.57 4.83 3.08
CA ARG A 282 -2.10 4.81 3.24
C ARG A 282 -1.46 6.19 3.30
N ALA A 283 -2.19 7.18 3.79
CA ALA A 283 -1.72 8.56 3.91
C ALA A 283 -1.13 9.15 2.61
N GLY A 284 -1.60 8.70 1.43
CA GLY A 284 -0.98 8.93 0.13
C GLY A 284 -0.70 10.39 -0.21
N SER A 285 -1.55 11.33 0.21
CA SER A 285 -1.33 12.77 -0.04
C SER A 285 -0.04 13.30 0.59
N LEU A 286 0.40 12.75 1.72
CA LEU A 286 1.62 13.18 2.42
C LEU A 286 2.90 12.91 1.62
N THR A 287 2.86 12.05 0.61
CA THR A 287 4.01 11.83 -0.30
C THR A 287 4.41 13.11 -1.04
N HIS A 288 3.45 14.03 -1.26
CA HIS A 288 3.65 15.24 -2.05
C HIS A 288 2.94 16.49 -1.50
N THR A 289 2.61 16.51 -0.21
CA THR A 289 2.12 17.71 0.48
C THR A 289 2.98 17.98 1.73
N ASP A 290 2.92 19.22 2.21
CA ASP A 290 3.36 19.47 3.57
C ASP A 290 2.42 18.78 4.58
N VAL A 291 2.92 18.54 5.78
CA VAL A 291 2.17 17.81 6.81
C VAL A 291 0.95 18.55 7.37
N THR A 292 0.78 19.82 6.98
CA THR A 292 -0.39 20.66 7.33
C THR A 292 -1.46 20.65 6.23
N GLY A 293 -1.19 19.97 5.08
CA GLY A 293 -2.11 19.94 3.94
C GLY A 293 -2.36 21.30 3.30
N SER A 294 -1.44 22.26 3.46
CA SER A 294 -1.62 23.64 3.01
C SER A 294 -0.99 23.94 1.65
N ARG A 295 -0.02 23.15 1.23
CA ARG A 295 0.70 23.33 -0.04
C ARG A 295 1.22 22.02 -0.60
N ASP A 296 1.37 21.99 -1.92
CA ASP A 296 2.07 20.94 -2.62
C ASP A 296 3.57 20.99 -2.35
N ILE A 297 4.21 19.82 -2.30
CA ILE A 297 5.66 19.64 -2.26
C ILE A 297 6.04 18.89 -3.54
N ASP A 298 6.83 19.52 -4.38
CA ASP A 298 7.29 18.86 -5.59
C ASP A 298 8.31 17.74 -5.25
N PRO A 299 8.29 16.61 -5.96
CA PRO A 299 9.25 15.53 -5.75
C PRO A 299 10.68 15.99 -6.06
N ALA A 300 11.67 15.25 -5.56
CA ALA A 300 13.07 15.46 -5.92
C ALA A 300 13.26 15.35 -7.45
N THR A 301 14.28 16.01 -8.00
CA THR A 301 14.56 15.96 -9.46
C THR A 301 14.83 14.54 -9.96
N THR A 302 15.30 13.67 -9.08
CA THR A 302 15.52 12.23 -9.32
C THR A 302 14.28 11.39 -9.13
N SER A 303 13.13 11.98 -8.76
CA SER A 303 11.90 11.26 -8.47
C SER A 303 10.77 11.66 -9.41
N ARG A 304 9.81 10.74 -9.60
CA ARG A 304 8.52 10.98 -10.25
C ARG A 304 7.40 10.37 -9.42
N ILE A 305 6.26 11.04 -9.42
CA ILE A 305 5.03 10.56 -8.76
C ILE A 305 3.97 10.34 -9.81
N TYR A 306 3.41 9.12 -9.83
CA TYR A 306 2.35 8.73 -10.74
C TYR A 306 1.15 8.25 -9.95
N PHE A 307 0.01 8.87 -10.17
CA PHE A 307 -1.25 8.50 -9.57
C PHE A 307 -2.13 7.77 -10.60
N LEU A 308 -2.49 6.54 -10.30
CA LEU A 308 -3.40 5.72 -11.09
C LEU A 308 -4.83 6.05 -10.65
N ALA A 309 -5.49 6.92 -11.42
CA ALA A 309 -6.79 7.48 -11.08
C ALA A 309 -7.83 6.38 -10.83
N SER A 310 -8.63 6.53 -9.78
CA SER A 310 -9.72 5.61 -9.37
C SER A 310 -9.33 4.14 -9.20
N ALA A 311 -8.04 3.81 -9.29
CA ALA A 311 -7.58 2.43 -9.18
C ALA A 311 -7.59 1.95 -7.72
N PRO A 312 -7.84 0.65 -7.47
CA PRO A 312 -7.75 0.04 -6.15
C PRO A 312 -6.32 -0.43 -5.86
N HIS A 313 -6.01 -0.69 -4.60
CA HIS A 313 -4.78 -1.39 -4.20
C HIS A 313 -4.84 -2.87 -4.63
N ILE A 314 -5.92 -3.56 -4.28
CA ILE A 314 -6.20 -4.94 -4.70
C ILE A 314 -7.20 -4.93 -5.85
N LEU A 315 -6.77 -5.47 -7.00
CA LEU A 315 -7.59 -5.57 -8.21
C LEU A 315 -8.70 -6.63 -8.05
N GLY A 316 -9.92 -6.25 -8.39
CA GLY A 316 -11.01 -7.18 -8.63
C GLY A 316 -10.83 -8.00 -9.91
N ARG A 317 -11.59 -9.08 -10.04
CA ARG A 317 -11.65 -9.90 -11.25
C ARG A 317 -12.91 -9.56 -12.03
N PHE A 318 -12.81 -9.58 -13.35
CA PHE A 318 -13.97 -9.47 -14.22
C PHE A 318 -14.69 -10.84 -14.32
N PRO A 319 -16.03 -10.90 -14.31
CA PRO A 319 -16.95 -9.79 -14.05
C PRO A 319 -16.88 -9.30 -12.59
N PRO A 320 -17.25 -8.01 -12.30
CA PRO A 320 -17.21 -7.45 -10.95
C PRO A 320 -18.03 -8.28 -9.97
N GLN A 321 -17.42 -8.65 -8.84
CA GLN A 321 -18.06 -9.43 -7.78
C GLN A 321 -17.46 -9.07 -6.41
N PRO A 322 -18.16 -9.38 -5.30
CA PRO A 322 -17.61 -9.21 -3.96
C PRO A 322 -16.32 -10.01 -3.75
N ASN A 323 -15.45 -9.56 -2.85
CA ASN A 323 -14.30 -10.34 -2.44
C ASN A 323 -14.75 -11.58 -1.65
N SER A 324 -14.11 -12.71 -1.87
CA SER A 324 -14.36 -13.94 -1.12
C SER A 324 -13.58 -14.04 0.20
N ASN A 325 -12.58 -13.16 0.41
CA ASN A 325 -11.80 -13.11 1.65
C ASN A 325 -12.54 -12.24 2.68
N GLU A 326 -12.97 -12.84 3.80
CA GLU A 326 -13.71 -12.13 4.86
C GLU A 326 -12.93 -10.93 5.42
N THR A 327 -11.60 -10.96 5.46
CA THR A 327 -10.79 -9.83 5.94
C THR A 327 -11.01 -8.56 5.09
N PHE A 328 -11.26 -8.73 3.80
CA PHE A 328 -11.40 -7.66 2.81
C PHE A 328 -12.79 -7.66 2.14
N LEU A 329 -13.82 -8.18 2.81
CA LEU A 329 -15.17 -8.23 2.26
C LEU A 329 -15.80 -6.83 2.24
N GLY A 330 -16.16 -6.37 1.05
CA GLY A 330 -16.79 -5.07 0.82
C GLY A 330 -18.29 -5.14 0.59
N GLN A 331 -18.98 -4.00 0.78
CA GLN A 331 -20.43 -3.86 0.48
C GLN A 331 -20.70 -3.84 -1.03
N ALA A 332 -19.79 -3.27 -1.81
CA ALA A 332 -19.89 -3.21 -3.27
C ALA A 332 -19.01 -4.26 -3.94
N PRO A 333 -19.33 -4.66 -5.19
CA PRO A 333 -18.41 -5.44 -6.02
C PRO A 333 -17.04 -4.75 -6.12
N MET A 334 -15.98 -5.56 -6.23
CA MET A 334 -14.61 -5.03 -6.31
C MET A 334 -14.38 -4.26 -7.60
N ASN A 335 -13.60 -3.21 -7.49
CA ASN A 335 -13.09 -2.45 -8.62
C ASN A 335 -12.19 -3.33 -9.51
N ILE A 336 -12.49 -3.33 -10.81
CA ILE A 336 -11.83 -4.16 -11.84
C ILE A 336 -10.87 -3.38 -12.74
N LEU A 337 -10.57 -2.13 -12.43
CA LEU A 337 -9.74 -1.25 -13.27
C LEU A 337 -8.30 -1.76 -13.35
N ALA A 338 -7.98 -2.47 -14.42
CA ALA A 338 -6.67 -3.09 -14.63
C ALA A 338 -5.62 -2.05 -15.01
N TYR A 339 -4.69 -1.74 -14.12
CA TYR A 339 -3.61 -0.76 -14.34
C TYR A 339 -2.25 -1.39 -14.66
N THR A 340 -2.15 -2.72 -14.74
CA THR A 340 -0.91 -3.42 -15.07
C THR A 340 -0.24 -2.93 -16.36
N PRO A 341 -0.96 -2.56 -17.44
CA PRO A 341 -0.34 -1.98 -18.64
C PRO A 341 0.44 -0.69 -18.36
N VAL A 342 -0.08 0.18 -17.46
CA VAL A 342 0.62 1.40 -17.05
C VAL A 342 1.89 1.05 -16.27
N ILE A 343 1.84 0.07 -15.37
CA ILE A 343 3.03 -0.36 -14.61
C ILE A 343 4.13 -0.84 -15.57
N ARG A 344 3.80 -1.60 -16.63
CA ARG A 344 4.77 -2.02 -17.66
C ARG A 344 5.42 -0.83 -18.36
N ALA A 345 4.63 0.16 -18.75
CA ALA A 345 5.12 1.35 -19.43
C ALA A 345 6.02 2.19 -18.52
N LEU A 346 5.61 2.39 -17.27
CA LEU A 346 6.40 3.15 -16.29
C LEU A 346 7.70 2.43 -15.92
N PHE A 347 7.67 1.10 -15.74
CA PHE A 347 8.90 0.35 -15.45
C PHE A 347 9.92 0.46 -16.59
N LYS A 348 9.46 0.36 -17.86
CA LYS A 348 10.30 0.60 -19.03
C LYS A 348 10.82 2.04 -19.10
N ALA A 349 10.02 3.02 -18.67
CA ALA A 349 10.44 4.42 -18.63
C ALA A 349 11.51 4.66 -17.54
N LEU A 350 11.43 3.97 -16.40
CA LEU A 350 12.45 4.03 -15.35
C LEU A 350 13.78 3.44 -15.85
N ASP A 351 13.71 2.28 -16.51
CA ASP A 351 14.89 1.63 -17.09
C ASP A 351 15.59 2.54 -18.11
N ALA A 352 14.83 3.11 -19.06
CA ALA A 352 15.37 4.05 -20.05
C ALA A 352 15.95 5.32 -19.40
N TRP A 353 15.38 5.79 -18.29
CA TRP A 353 15.92 6.93 -17.55
C TRP A 353 17.28 6.63 -16.91
N ILE A 354 17.47 5.38 -16.43
CA ILE A 354 18.72 4.95 -15.80
C ILE A 354 19.79 4.64 -16.85
N VAL A 355 19.44 3.87 -17.87
CA VAL A 355 20.40 3.31 -18.82
C VAL A 355 20.75 4.28 -19.96
N GLU A 356 19.75 5.03 -20.43
CA GLU A 356 19.84 5.88 -21.62
C GLU A 356 19.76 7.38 -21.27
N GLU A 357 19.59 7.73 -19.99
CA GLU A 357 19.33 9.10 -19.54
C GLU A 357 18.07 9.73 -20.18
N HIS A 358 17.17 8.88 -20.70
CA HIS A 358 15.96 9.33 -21.36
C HIS A 358 14.90 9.70 -20.31
N GLU A 359 14.62 11.00 -20.17
CA GLU A 359 13.64 11.51 -19.21
C GLU A 359 12.30 10.78 -19.32
N PRO A 360 11.74 10.29 -18.20
CA PRO A 360 10.45 9.63 -18.19
C PRO A 360 9.30 10.60 -18.48
N PRO A 361 8.07 10.12 -18.71
CA PRO A 361 6.91 11.02 -18.76
C PRO A 361 6.83 11.82 -17.46
N PRO A 362 6.28 13.05 -17.50
CA PRO A 362 6.19 13.92 -16.33
C PRO A 362 5.36 13.30 -15.21
N SER A 363 5.63 13.68 -13.96
CA SER A 363 4.78 13.33 -12.82
C SER A 363 3.33 13.74 -13.08
N LEU A 364 2.39 12.88 -12.68
CA LEU A 364 0.96 13.13 -12.87
C LEU A 364 0.18 12.64 -11.65
N TYR A 365 -0.21 13.56 -10.78
CA TYR A 365 -0.85 13.30 -9.48
C TYR A 365 -1.78 14.45 -9.09
N PRO A 366 -2.72 14.25 -8.14
CA PRO A 366 -3.61 15.31 -7.70
C PRO A 366 -2.84 16.37 -6.90
N ARG A 367 -3.21 17.66 -7.08
CA ARG A 367 -2.52 18.81 -6.50
C ARG A 367 -3.51 19.77 -5.83
N ILE A 368 -3.06 20.42 -4.76
CA ILE A 368 -3.82 21.44 -4.03
C ILE A 368 -3.99 22.69 -4.92
N ASP A 369 -2.90 23.15 -5.53
CA ASP A 369 -2.89 24.34 -6.39
C ASP A 369 -3.77 24.20 -7.65
N ALA A 370 -3.97 22.98 -8.13
CA ALA A 370 -4.87 22.67 -9.26
C ALA A 370 -6.32 22.38 -8.84
N GLY A 371 -6.64 22.39 -7.53
CA GLY A 371 -7.97 22.05 -7.01
C GLY A 371 -8.38 20.59 -7.30
N THR A 372 -7.39 19.69 -7.44
CA THR A 372 -7.61 18.26 -7.69
C THR A 372 -7.24 17.39 -6.49
N LEU A 373 -6.58 17.96 -5.49
CA LEU A 373 -6.36 17.38 -4.17
C LEU A 373 -7.07 18.26 -3.14
N VAL A 374 -8.02 17.68 -2.40
CA VAL A 374 -8.97 18.43 -1.58
C VAL A 374 -9.22 17.74 -0.25
N SER A 375 -9.91 18.42 0.68
CA SER A 375 -10.41 17.74 1.88
C SER A 375 -11.49 16.70 1.51
N PRO A 376 -11.69 15.66 2.33
CA PRO A 376 -12.70 14.61 2.05
C PRO A 376 -14.12 15.16 1.81
N ALA A 377 -14.48 16.27 2.45
CA ALA A 377 -15.78 16.91 2.28
C ALA A 377 -15.94 17.69 0.96
N ALA A 378 -14.85 17.97 0.24
CA ALA A 378 -14.81 18.84 -0.94
C ALA A 378 -14.51 18.09 -2.25
N THR A 379 -14.64 16.76 -2.27
CA THR A 379 -14.29 15.93 -3.44
C THR A 379 -15.14 16.17 -4.66
N GLY A 380 -16.36 16.69 -4.50
CA GLY A 380 -17.34 16.81 -5.60
C GLY A 380 -18.08 15.49 -5.89
N TRP A 381 -18.11 14.57 -4.92
CA TRP A 381 -18.80 13.27 -5.06
C TRP A 381 -20.26 13.45 -5.45
N PRO A 382 -20.74 12.80 -6.52
CA PRO A 382 -22.15 12.85 -6.92
C PRO A 382 -23.03 12.15 -5.86
N ASP A 383 -24.27 12.62 -5.74
CA ASP A 383 -25.26 12.04 -4.81
C ASP A 383 -25.80 10.71 -5.37
N LEU A 384 -25.00 9.66 -5.28
CA LEU A 384 -25.36 8.33 -5.76
C LEU A 384 -26.32 7.65 -4.81
N PRO A 385 -27.44 7.07 -5.30
CA PRO A 385 -28.36 6.32 -4.47
C PRO A 385 -27.66 5.21 -3.67
N ASN A 386 -27.83 5.24 -2.35
CA ASN A 386 -27.28 4.26 -1.40
C ASN A 386 -25.73 4.17 -1.35
N VAL A 387 -25.01 5.14 -1.86
CA VAL A 387 -23.54 5.18 -1.80
C VAL A 387 -23.07 6.46 -1.12
N SER A 388 -22.51 6.33 0.07
CA SER A 388 -21.93 7.46 0.80
C SER A 388 -20.43 7.58 0.52
N LEU A 389 -19.95 8.82 0.36
CA LEU A 389 -18.50 9.07 0.31
C LEU A 389 -17.87 8.83 1.70
N PRO A 390 -16.70 8.18 1.79
CA PRO A 390 -15.95 8.09 3.04
C PRO A 390 -15.57 9.46 3.58
N LYS A 391 -15.98 9.74 4.81
CA LYS A 391 -15.73 11.02 5.49
C LYS A 391 -14.36 11.05 6.16
N GLU A 392 -13.85 9.88 6.53
CA GLU A 392 -12.65 9.73 7.35
C GLU A 392 -11.69 8.75 6.64
N PRO A 393 -10.78 9.23 5.79
CA PRO A 393 -9.67 8.42 5.31
C PRO A 393 -8.74 8.04 6.47
N LEU A 394 -7.90 7.02 6.30
CA LEU A 394 -6.88 6.65 7.28
C LEU A 394 -5.99 7.88 7.55
N THR A 395 -5.99 8.32 8.80
CA THR A 395 -5.22 9.48 9.23
C THR A 395 -3.94 9.02 9.93
N ALA A 396 -2.80 9.40 9.37
CA ALA A 396 -1.50 9.21 10.00
C ALA A 396 -1.39 10.06 11.28
N LEU A 397 -0.82 9.48 12.33
CA LEU A 397 -0.72 10.09 13.65
C LEU A 397 0.75 10.31 14.04
N ARG A 398 1.03 11.35 14.80
CA ARG A 398 2.31 11.49 15.48
C ARG A 398 2.35 10.53 16.65
N LEU A 399 3.23 9.54 16.59
CA LEU A 399 3.34 8.48 17.59
C LEU A 399 4.62 8.65 18.40
N ASP A 400 4.49 8.63 19.73
CA ASP A 400 5.62 8.64 20.67
C ASP A 400 5.82 7.25 21.27
N PHE A 401 6.86 6.55 20.78
CA PHE A 401 7.30 5.24 21.27
C PHE A 401 8.26 5.33 22.45
N GLY A 402 8.59 6.53 22.93
CA GLY A 402 9.45 6.80 24.08
C GLY A 402 10.82 7.39 23.72
N PRO A 403 11.61 7.77 24.75
CA PRO A 403 12.81 8.59 24.58
C PRO A 403 13.94 7.91 23.79
N ASN A 404 13.95 6.58 23.73
CA ASN A 404 14.97 5.80 23.04
C ASN A 404 14.52 5.30 21.65
N TRP A 405 13.41 5.83 21.13
CA TRP A 405 12.90 5.45 19.78
C TRP A 405 13.92 5.68 18.68
N HIS A 406 14.71 6.75 18.74
CA HIS A 406 15.80 7.02 17.79
C HIS A 406 16.87 5.91 17.72
N ARG A 407 16.92 5.03 18.73
CA ARG A 407 17.76 3.81 18.78
C ARG A 407 16.97 2.54 18.46
N GLY A 408 15.73 2.66 18.00
CA GLY A 408 14.85 1.52 17.74
C GLY A 408 14.34 0.81 19.00
N ILE A 409 14.30 1.50 20.16
CA ILE A 409 13.82 0.93 21.43
C ILE A 409 12.45 1.51 21.77
N VAL A 410 11.46 0.64 21.86
CA VAL A 410 10.08 0.96 22.25
C VAL A 410 9.96 0.93 23.76
N ALA A 411 9.50 2.04 24.37
CA ALA A 411 9.20 2.15 25.79
C ALA A 411 7.70 2.32 26.08
N HIS A 412 6.93 2.74 25.08
CA HIS A 412 5.47 2.90 25.17
C HIS A 412 4.78 1.96 24.19
N GLU A 413 4.03 0.99 24.69
CA GLU A 413 3.20 0.09 23.90
C GLU A 413 1.82 -0.06 24.54
N PRO A 414 0.76 0.44 23.93
CA PRO A 414 0.73 1.20 22.67
C PRO A 414 1.47 2.55 22.79
N PRO A 415 1.92 3.15 21.68
CA PRO A 415 2.57 4.46 21.69
C PRO A 415 1.61 5.55 22.17
N ARG A 416 2.16 6.65 22.69
CA ARG A 416 1.35 7.84 22.97
C ARG A 416 0.95 8.52 21.68
N ILE A 417 -0.32 8.91 21.61
CA ILE A 417 -0.90 9.50 20.40
C ILE A 417 -0.78 11.03 20.48
N GLY A 418 -0.12 11.62 19.49
CA GLY A 418 -0.04 13.06 19.27
C GLY A 418 -1.03 13.54 18.21
N ALA A 419 -0.86 14.80 17.78
CA ALA A 419 -1.73 15.40 16.76
C ALA A 419 -1.69 14.66 15.43
N PRO A 420 -2.83 14.54 14.71
CA PRO A 420 -2.88 13.93 13.39
C PRO A 420 -2.13 14.78 12.35
N PHE A 421 -1.64 14.14 11.30
CA PHE A 421 -1.26 14.78 10.06
C PHE A 421 -2.50 15.05 9.20
N ILE A 422 -2.48 16.12 8.39
CA ILE A 422 -3.63 16.45 7.55
C ILE A 422 -3.64 15.54 6.33
N GLN A 423 -4.77 14.85 6.15
CA GLN A 423 -5.00 13.94 5.03
C GLN A 423 -5.91 14.59 3.99
N LEU A 424 -5.48 14.58 2.73
CA LEU A 424 -6.24 15.05 1.58
C LEU A 424 -6.53 13.89 0.63
N VAL A 425 -7.56 14.02 -0.19
CA VAL A 425 -8.01 12.99 -1.13
C VAL A 425 -8.23 13.58 -2.53
N PRO A 426 -8.19 12.77 -3.60
CA PRO A 426 -8.45 13.25 -4.94
C PRO A 426 -9.89 13.77 -5.12
N ALA A 427 -10.04 14.86 -5.89
CA ALA A 427 -11.33 15.33 -6.36
C ALA A 427 -11.83 14.48 -7.52
N VAL A 428 -13.17 14.29 -7.59
CA VAL A 428 -13.80 13.48 -8.63
C VAL A 428 -14.58 14.33 -9.64
N ASP A 429 -14.92 13.72 -10.78
CA ASP A 429 -15.79 14.29 -11.80
C ASP A 429 -17.28 13.98 -11.51
N THR A 430 -18.17 14.39 -12.40
CA THR A 430 -19.62 14.18 -12.28
C THR A 430 -20.03 12.71 -12.30
N ASP A 431 -19.15 11.82 -12.73
CA ASP A 431 -19.35 10.37 -12.71
C ASP A 431 -18.78 9.71 -11.45
N GLY A 432 -18.18 10.50 -10.54
CA GLY A 432 -17.53 10.00 -9.33
C GLY A 432 -16.14 9.37 -9.57
N ASN A 433 -15.54 9.56 -10.74
CA ASN A 433 -14.19 9.10 -11.06
C ASN A 433 -13.15 10.21 -10.83
N ASP A 434 -11.93 9.85 -10.44
CA ASP A 434 -10.86 10.83 -10.17
C ASP A 434 -10.56 11.73 -11.37
N ARG A 435 -10.40 13.03 -11.11
CA ARG A 435 -10.13 14.04 -12.14
C ARG A 435 -8.66 14.11 -12.53
N ALA A 436 -7.75 13.84 -11.60
CA ALA A 436 -6.31 13.92 -11.79
C ALA A 436 -5.69 12.53 -11.99
N GLY A 437 -4.40 12.52 -12.34
CA GLY A 437 -3.61 11.30 -12.48
C GLY A 437 -3.71 10.66 -13.86
N ILE A 438 -3.13 9.48 -13.98
CA ILE A 438 -3.21 8.66 -15.20
C ILE A 438 -4.59 8.01 -15.22
N ARG A 439 -5.46 8.55 -16.06
CA ARG A 439 -6.83 8.04 -16.25
C ARG A 439 -6.79 6.97 -17.34
N MET A 440 -7.03 5.72 -16.94
CA MET A 440 -7.16 4.60 -17.88
C MET A 440 -8.29 4.86 -18.90
N PRO A 441 -8.25 4.25 -20.11
CA PRO A 441 -9.30 4.45 -21.11
C PRO A 441 -10.71 4.25 -20.55
N GLU A 442 -10.91 3.30 -19.64
CA GLU A 442 -12.18 2.99 -18.98
C GLU A 442 -12.66 4.06 -17.98
N LEU A 443 -11.81 5.02 -17.62
CA LEU A 443 -12.20 6.20 -16.84
C LEU A 443 -12.45 7.43 -17.73
N VAL A 444 -11.81 7.50 -18.89
CA VAL A 444 -12.05 8.55 -19.87
C VAL A 444 -13.36 8.30 -20.62
N VAL A 445 -13.68 7.02 -20.83
CA VAL A 445 -14.89 6.53 -21.53
C VAL A 445 -15.61 5.53 -20.60
N PRO A 446 -16.27 6.02 -19.51
CA PRO A 446 -16.66 5.15 -18.41
C PRO A 446 -17.96 4.38 -18.67
N LEU A 447 -18.02 3.17 -18.12
CA LEU A 447 -19.24 2.36 -17.98
C LEU A 447 -19.69 2.27 -16.51
N ALA A 448 -18.87 2.80 -15.59
CA ALA A 448 -19.09 2.74 -14.16
C ALA A 448 -18.35 3.87 -13.44
N THR A 449 -18.74 4.14 -12.21
CA THR A 449 -17.85 4.77 -11.23
C THR A 449 -16.97 3.70 -10.63
N GLN A 450 -15.67 3.97 -10.53
CA GLN A 450 -14.70 3.10 -9.89
C GLN A 450 -13.96 3.89 -8.81
N THR A 451 -13.77 3.28 -7.64
CA THR A 451 -13.11 3.93 -6.49
C THR A 451 -11.99 3.07 -5.97
N GLY A 452 -11.03 3.67 -5.27
CA GLY A 452 -10.01 2.94 -4.52
C GLY A 452 -10.44 2.58 -3.10
N TRP A 453 -11.70 2.78 -2.73
CA TRP A 453 -12.25 2.50 -1.41
C TRP A 453 -13.54 1.69 -1.51
N ASN A 454 -13.85 0.95 -0.43
CA ASN A 454 -15.09 0.20 -0.25
C ASN A 454 -15.42 0.18 1.24
N TYR A 455 -16.69 0.09 1.59
CA TYR A 455 -17.08 -0.09 2.99
C TYR A 455 -17.04 -1.57 3.38
N ARG A 456 -16.80 -1.84 4.65
CA ARG A 456 -16.83 -3.19 5.22
C ARG A 456 -18.24 -3.78 5.11
N HIS A 457 -18.34 -5.03 4.69
CA HIS A 457 -19.62 -5.73 4.64
C HIS A 457 -20.19 -5.95 6.05
N GLU A 458 -21.49 -5.85 6.21
CA GLU A 458 -22.17 -5.98 7.51
C GLU A 458 -21.84 -7.30 8.23
N SER A 459 -21.64 -8.38 7.48
CA SER A 459 -21.31 -9.69 8.04
C SER A 459 -19.97 -9.74 8.81
N ILE A 460 -19.06 -8.82 8.56
CA ILE A 460 -17.74 -8.74 9.22
C ILE A 460 -17.66 -7.62 10.27
N GLY A 461 -18.79 -6.95 10.53
CA GLY A 461 -18.91 -5.86 11.51
C GLY A 461 -18.25 -4.55 11.07
N ALA A 462 -18.53 -3.47 11.80
CA ALA A 462 -18.05 -2.11 11.51
C ALA A 462 -18.39 -1.67 10.07
N ALA A 463 -19.65 -1.82 9.65
CA ALA A 463 -20.11 -1.59 8.29
C ALA A 463 -20.04 -0.12 7.84
N ASP A 464 -19.89 0.80 8.77
CA ASP A 464 -19.66 2.23 8.54
C ASP A 464 -18.17 2.59 8.34
N ARG A 465 -17.28 1.60 8.36
CA ARG A 465 -15.83 1.76 8.19
C ARG A 465 -15.37 1.23 6.84
N LEU A 466 -14.24 1.78 6.35
CA LEU A 466 -13.64 1.32 5.10
C LEU A 466 -13.07 -0.09 5.25
N SER A 467 -13.31 -0.91 4.24
CA SER A 467 -12.58 -2.15 4.02
C SER A 467 -11.23 -1.81 3.41
N SER A 468 -10.16 -2.29 4.04
CA SER A 468 -8.80 -1.94 3.59
C SER A 468 -8.53 -2.46 2.18
N GLU A 469 -7.84 -1.64 1.39
CA GLU A 469 -7.16 -2.02 0.15
C GLU A 469 -8.04 -2.41 -1.04
N ILE A 470 -9.34 -2.59 -0.86
CA ILE A 470 -10.27 -2.88 -1.96
C ILE A 470 -11.03 -1.63 -2.40
N GLY A 471 -11.29 -1.55 -3.69
CA GLY A 471 -12.12 -0.53 -4.31
C GLY A 471 -13.53 -1.00 -4.61
N SER A 472 -14.39 -0.08 -5.07
CA SER A 472 -15.77 -0.36 -5.45
C SER A 472 -15.99 -0.17 -6.94
N TYR A 473 -16.98 -0.90 -7.46
CA TYR A 473 -17.47 -0.79 -8.82
C TYR A 473 -18.99 -0.51 -8.80
N PHE A 474 -19.40 0.65 -9.34
CA PHE A 474 -20.79 1.09 -9.42
C PHE A 474 -21.18 1.32 -10.88
N VAL A 475 -21.76 0.30 -11.50
CA VAL A 475 -22.16 0.33 -12.92
C VAL A 475 -23.18 1.46 -13.19
N PHE A 476 -23.14 2.05 -14.37
CA PHE A 476 -24.14 3.01 -14.83
C PHE A 476 -25.42 2.29 -15.25
N ALA A 477 -26.55 2.97 -15.12
CA ALA A 477 -27.83 2.50 -15.70
C ALA A 477 -27.66 2.24 -17.20
N ARG A 478 -28.31 1.19 -17.72
CA ARG A 478 -28.23 0.86 -19.15
C ARG A 478 -28.97 1.86 -20.00
N THR A 479 -30.19 2.24 -19.55
CA THR A 479 -31.10 3.14 -20.26
C THR A 479 -31.38 4.39 -19.47
N LYS A 480 -31.83 5.45 -20.16
CA LYS A 480 -32.29 6.67 -19.53
C LYS A 480 -33.45 6.41 -18.57
N ALA A 481 -34.38 5.51 -18.93
CA ALA A 481 -35.51 5.16 -18.08
C ALA A 481 -35.04 4.52 -16.76
N GLU A 482 -34.12 3.55 -16.80
CA GLU A 482 -33.53 2.96 -15.59
C GLU A 482 -32.83 4.00 -14.71
N ARG A 483 -32.13 4.95 -15.31
CA ARG A 483 -31.46 6.04 -14.61
C ARG A 483 -32.46 6.95 -13.88
N GLU A 484 -33.53 7.35 -14.56
CA GLU A 484 -34.55 8.22 -14.01
C GLU A 484 -35.35 7.53 -12.89
N ASP A 485 -35.63 6.24 -13.05
CA ASP A 485 -36.34 5.44 -12.03
C ASP A 485 -35.50 5.24 -10.76
N SER A 486 -34.20 5.03 -10.90
CA SER A 486 -33.26 4.88 -9.78
C SER A 486 -32.85 6.20 -9.12
N GLY A 487 -33.07 7.35 -9.78
CA GLY A 487 -32.59 8.66 -9.32
C GLY A 487 -31.06 8.83 -9.47
N ASP A 488 -30.38 8.03 -10.31
CA ASP A 488 -28.95 8.14 -10.55
C ASP A 488 -28.64 9.45 -11.29
N PRO A 489 -27.78 10.34 -10.75
CA PRO A 489 -27.42 11.59 -11.41
C PRO A 489 -26.51 11.39 -12.62
N ARG A 490 -25.83 10.23 -12.74
CA ARG A 490 -24.89 9.93 -13.83
C ARG A 490 -25.67 9.55 -15.10
N LEU A 491 -25.16 9.96 -16.25
CA LEU A 491 -25.76 9.57 -17.53
C LEU A 491 -25.71 8.04 -17.73
N SER A 492 -26.77 7.47 -18.29
CA SER A 492 -26.84 6.05 -18.67
C SER A 492 -25.93 5.72 -19.85
N ILE A 493 -25.69 4.42 -20.08
CA ILE A 493 -24.93 3.92 -21.23
C ILE A 493 -25.55 4.38 -22.55
N GLU A 494 -26.88 4.30 -22.67
CA GLU A 494 -27.64 4.74 -23.83
C GLU A 494 -27.45 6.24 -24.14
N GLU A 495 -27.41 7.08 -23.10
CA GLU A 495 -27.20 8.53 -23.25
C GLU A 495 -25.76 8.87 -23.64
N ARG A 496 -24.78 7.99 -23.35
CA ARG A 496 -23.34 8.23 -23.60
C ARG A 496 -22.88 7.71 -24.95
N TYR A 497 -23.32 6.51 -25.32
CA TYR A 497 -22.76 5.78 -26.46
C TYR A 497 -23.86 5.33 -27.42
N ARG A 498 -23.67 5.64 -28.68
CA ARG A 498 -24.64 5.22 -29.73
C ARG A 498 -24.71 3.69 -29.89
N ASN A 499 -23.59 3.00 -29.68
CA ASN A 499 -23.45 1.55 -29.78
C ASN A 499 -22.03 1.12 -29.35
N LYS A 500 -21.75 -0.19 -29.34
CA LYS A 500 -20.44 -0.76 -29.03
C LYS A 500 -19.30 -0.20 -29.89
N HIS A 501 -19.54 0.06 -31.19
CA HIS A 501 -18.50 0.60 -32.08
C HIS A 501 -18.11 2.05 -31.72
N ASP A 502 -19.08 2.89 -31.36
CA ASP A 502 -18.82 4.23 -30.88
C ASP A 502 -18.01 4.20 -29.57
N TYR A 503 -18.39 3.32 -28.63
CA TYR A 503 -17.67 3.10 -27.39
C TYR A 503 -16.21 2.64 -27.64
N ALA A 504 -16.03 1.58 -28.44
CA ALA A 504 -14.71 1.01 -28.74
C ALA A 504 -13.80 2.03 -29.46
N GLY A 505 -14.36 2.85 -30.36
CA GLY A 505 -13.63 3.93 -31.03
C GLY A 505 -13.09 4.97 -30.05
N ARG A 506 -13.90 5.37 -29.05
CA ARG A 506 -13.48 6.31 -28.00
C ARG A 506 -12.45 5.70 -27.07
N ILE A 507 -12.60 4.45 -26.68
CA ILE A 507 -11.60 3.69 -25.90
C ILE A 507 -10.27 3.65 -26.64
N THR A 508 -10.29 3.35 -27.94
CA THR A 508 -9.09 3.32 -28.79
C THR A 508 -8.39 4.68 -28.80
N GLN A 509 -9.14 5.76 -28.96
CA GLN A 509 -8.55 7.09 -28.94
C GLN A 509 -7.93 7.43 -27.57
N ALA A 510 -8.62 7.14 -26.48
CA ALA A 510 -8.11 7.37 -25.12
C ALA A 510 -6.84 6.55 -24.85
N ALA A 511 -6.79 5.30 -25.31
CA ALA A 511 -5.60 4.45 -25.18
C ALA A 511 -4.42 4.98 -26.01
N LEU A 512 -4.66 5.43 -27.26
CA LEU A 512 -3.62 6.03 -28.10
C LEU A 512 -3.07 7.33 -27.49
N ASP A 513 -3.90 8.13 -26.84
CA ASP A 513 -3.46 9.33 -26.12
C ASP A 513 -2.49 9.00 -24.99
N LEU A 514 -2.73 7.91 -24.25
CA LEU A 514 -1.80 7.43 -23.21
C LEU A 514 -0.51 6.86 -23.80
N VAL A 515 -0.57 6.18 -24.96
CA VAL A 515 0.63 5.71 -25.68
C VAL A 515 1.49 6.90 -26.11
N ASN A 516 0.87 7.92 -26.72
CA ASN A 516 1.57 9.13 -27.13
C ASN A 516 2.23 9.88 -25.97
N LYS A 517 1.62 9.83 -24.79
CA LYS A 517 2.16 10.39 -23.54
C LYS A 517 3.14 9.46 -22.82
N ARG A 518 3.38 8.27 -23.35
CA ARG A 518 4.26 7.22 -22.80
C ARG A 518 3.80 6.62 -21.46
N TYR A 519 2.50 6.67 -21.17
CA TYR A 519 1.90 5.98 -20.02
C TYR A 519 1.34 4.60 -20.35
N LEU A 520 1.28 4.23 -21.64
CA LEU A 520 0.96 2.89 -22.13
C LEU A 520 1.95 2.46 -23.22
N LEU A 521 2.13 1.17 -23.37
CA LEU A 521 2.85 0.59 -24.51
C LEU A 521 1.87 0.30 -25.65
N ALA A 522 2.28 0.56 -26.89
CA ALA A 522 1.47 0.24 -28.07
C ALA A 522 1.11 -1.26 -28.17
N ALA A 523 1.96 -2.13 -27.62
CA ALA A 523 1.74 -3.57 -27.59
C ALA A 523 0.53 -3.98 -26.73
N ASP A 524 0.09 -3.14 -25.78
CA ASP A 524 -1.04 -3.44 -24.90
C ASP A 524 -2.40 -3.01 -25.48
N LEU A 525 -2.41 -2.22 -26.57
CA LEU A 525 -3.65 -1.69 -27.17
C LEU A 525 -4.68 -2.77 -27.56
N PRO A 526 -4.30 -3.88 -28.21
CA PRO A 526 -5.29 -4.90 -28.60
C PRO A 526 -6.03 -5.48 -27.40
N GLU A 527 -5.30 -5.82 -26.33
CA GLU A 527 -5.90 -6.38 -25.11
C GLU A 527 -6.86 -5.37 -24.44
N ILE A 528 -6.45 -4.11 -24.32
CA ILE A 528 -7.29 -3.06 -23.72
C ILE A 528 -8.61 -2.88 -24.50
N ILE A 529 -8.54 -2.85 -25.83
CA ILE A 529 -9.72 -2.67 -26.68
C ILE A 529 -10.65 -3.87 -26.59
N ASP A 530 -10.10 -5.09 -26.61
CA ASP A 530 -10.88 -6.32 -26.49
C ASP A 530 -11.58 -6.42 -25.15
N GLN A 531 -10.88 -6.18 -24.04
CA GLN A 531 -11.45 -6.21 -22.69
C GLN A 531 -12.54 -5.14 -22.51
N ALA A 532 -12.33 -3.93 -23.04
CA ALA A 532 -13.36 -2.89 -23.04
C ALA A 532 -14.61 -3.31 -23.82
N GLY A 533 -14.45 -4.00 -24.94
CA GLY A 533 -15.56 -4.56 -25.73
C GLY A 533 -16.35 -5.63 -24.99
N ILE A 534 -15.66 -6.52 -24.27
CA ILE A 534 -16.26 -7.56 -23.42
C ILE A 534 -17.01 -6.90 -22.25
N HIS A 535 -16.41 -5.90 -21.62
CA HIS A 535 -17.02 -5.15 -20.52
C HIS A 535 -18.30 -4.42 -20.97
N TYR A 536 -18.29 -3.78 -22.14
CA TYR A 536 -19.48 -3.15 -22.72
C TYR A 536 -20.63 -4.14 -22.91
N ASP A 537 -20.36 -5.31 -23.53
CA ASP A 537 -21.37 -6.34 -23.76
C ASP A 537 -21.95 -6.86 -22.43
N TRP A 538 -21.12 -7.04 -21.42
CA TRP A 538 -21.56 -7.44 -20.10
C TRP A 538 -22.50 -6.41 -19.47
N VAL A 539 -22.15 -5.12 -19.52
CA VAL A 539 -22.98 -4.04 -18.94
C VAL A 539 -24.35 -3.95 -19.60
N ILE A 540 -24.42 -4.11 -20.93
CA ILE A 540 -25.71 -4.05 -21.64
C ILE A 540 -26.48 -5.38 -21.63
N GLY A 541 -25.96 -6.44 -20.98
CA GLY A 541 -26.65 -7.74 -20.84
C GLY A 541 -26.61 -8.62 -22.09
N LYS A 542 -25.61 -8.45 -22.96
CA LYS A 542 -25.32 -9.35 -24.09
C LYS A 542 -24.24 -10.34 -23.64
N HIS A 543 -24.65 -11.46 -23.05
CA HIS A 543 -23.76 -12.54 -22.62
C HIS A 543 -23.68 -13.65 -23.66
#